data_25335f77c147a1522ebfe95ec1c463cf
#
_entry.id   25335f77c147a1522ebfe95ec1c463cf
#
_cell.length_a   1.000
_cell.length_b   1.000
_cell.length_c   1.000
_cell.angle_alpha   90.00
_cell.angle_beta   90.00
_cell.angle_gamma   90.00
#
_symmetry.space_group_name_H-M   'P 1'
#
loop_
_entity.id
_entity.type
_entity.pdbx_description
1 polymer ?
#
loop_
_entity_poly.entity_id
_entity_poly.type
_entity_poly.pdbx_seq_one_letter_code
_entity_poly.pdbx_strand_id
1 'polypeptide(L)'
;MKKILFALLVIYGFGLNAQKTDYDWKKMDPKQRKEVINNLSPEERKTLLTQFRNNMVLDNLDIDPKDKSEFTAMYNEYLDNQKKIKSQFDSNFNPETLSEEEAKVKLQQSFDVGQKLLDNRKKYAEKMQTVIPCQKVLKLFQSEGMMRDKMNERKPHNGNNKGSKPRQNP
;
A
#
# COMPACT_ATOMS: atom_id res chain seq x y z
N MET A 1 63.71 -25.40 3.13
CA MET A 1 62.46 -26.00 3.64
C MET A 1 61.60 -24.85 4.12
N LYS A 2 60.69 -24.37 3.26
CA LYS A 2 59.78 -23.24 3.56
C LYS A 2 58.41 -23.79 3.92
N LYS A 3 58.02 -23.67 5.19
CA LYS A 3 56.73 -24.05 5.70
C LYS A 3 55.72 -22.97 5.31
N ILE A 4 54.81 -23.27 4.39
CA ILE A 4 53.68 -22.41 4.01
C ILE A 4 52.55 -22.70 4.99
N LEU A 5 52.25 -21.71 5.83
CA LEU A 5 51.14 -21.72 6.76
C LEU A 5 49.88 -21.30 5.98
N PHE A 6 48.96 -22.25 5.70
CA PHE A 6 47.65 -21.96 5.17
C PHE A 6 46.77 -21.47 6.31
N ALA A 7 46.49 -20.17 6.33
CA ALA A 7 45.49 -19.60 7.21
C ALA A 7 44.12 -19.85 6.58
N LEU A 8 43.37 -20.79 7.15
CA LEU A 8 41.94 -21.03 6.84
C LEU A 8 41.11 -19.87 7.40
N LEU A 9 40.70 -18.98 6.51
CA LEU A 9 39.80 -17.88 6.80
C LEU A 9 38.40 -18.50 6.83
N VAL A 10 37.92 -18.86 8.04
CA VAL A 10 36.53 -19.27 8.28
C VAL A 10 35.64 -18.03 8.17
N ILE A 11 35.07 -17.85 6.99
CA ILE A 11 33.99 -16.88 6.80
C ILE A 11 32.78 -17.41 7.52
N TYR A 12 32.53 -16.93 8.74
CA TYR A 12 31.25 -17.07 9.40
C TYR A 12 30.21 -16.30 8.56
N GLY A 13 29.55 -17.01 7.65
CA GLY A 13 28.34 -16.55 7.02
C GLY A 13 27.28 -16.38 8.10
N PHE A 14 27.04 -15.15 8.53
CA PHE A 14 25.80 -14.79 9.21
C PHE A 14 24.68 -14.99 8.21
N GLY A 15 24.16 -16.22 8.17
CA GLY A 15 22.88 -16.51 7.56
C GLY A 15 21.83 -15.69 8.31
N LEU A 16 21.43 -14.57 7.72
CA LEU A 16 20.21 -13.90 8.08
C LEU A 16 19.07 -14.90 7.76
N ASN A 17 18.81 -15.78 8.71
CA ASN A 17 17.54 -16.51 8.77
C ASN A 17 16.47 -15.46 9.01
N ALA A 18 15.96 -14.86 7.93
CA ALA A 18 14.65 -14.28 7.91
C ALA A 18 13.69 -15.44 8.21
N GLN A 19 13.41 -15.68 9.48
CA GLN A 19 12.37 -16.60 9.91
C GLN A 19 11.09 -16.09 9.24
N LYS A 20 10.71 -16.79 8.17
CA LYS A 20 9.40 -16.70 7.56
C LYS A 20 8.44 -17.25 8.60
N THR A 21 8.02 -16.44 9.55
CA THR A 21 6.97 -16.79 10.51
C THR A 21 5.68 -16.87 9.71
N ASP A 22 5.34 -18.08 9.32
CA ASP A 22 4.12 -18.38 8.59
C ASP A 22 2.96 -18.38 9.62
N TYR A 23 2.44 -17.16 9.86
CA TYR A 23 1.31 -16.99 10.75
C TYR A 23 0.04 -17.51 10.08
N ASP A 24 -0.58 -18.54 10.64
CA ASP A 24 -1.90 -19.00 10.19
C ASP A 24 -2.99 -18.01 10.67
N TRP A 25 -3.09 -16.88 9.96
CA TRP A 25 -4.03 -15.78 10.27
C TRP A 25 -5.48 -16.23 10.33
N LYS A 26 -5.85 -17.31 9.64
CA LYS A 26 -7.23 -17.82 9.62
C LYS A 26 -7.60 -18.46 10.94
N LYS A 27 -6.63 -19.06 11.65
CA LYS A 27 -6.84 -19.73 12.94
C LYS A 27 -6.67 -18.81 14.16
N MET A 28 -6.04 -17.64 13.98
CA MET A 28 -5.83 -16.70 15.08
C MET A 28 -7.09 -15.92 15.42
N ASP A 29 -7.36 -15.74 16.70
CA ASP A 29 -8.36 -14.80 17.17
C ASP A 29 -7.92 -13.31 17.01
N PRO A 30 -8.84 -12.34 17.13
CA PRO A 30 -8.52 -10.93 16.95
C PRO A 30 -7.46 -10.39 17.94
N LYS A 31 -7.40 -10.93 19.16
CA LYS A 31 -6.44 -10.51 20.19
C LYS A 31 -5.04 -11.00 19.86
N GLN A 32 -4.91 -12.28 19.47
CA GLN A 32 -3.66 -12.87 19.01
C GLN A 32 -3.10 -12.13 17.78
N ARG A 33 -3.96 -11.82 16.79
CA ARG A 33 -3.55 -11.03 15.61
C ARG A 33 -3.00 -9.66 15.99
N LYS A 34 -3.66 -8.97 16.93
CA LYS A 34 -3.22 -7.66 17.41
C LYS A 34 -1.88 -7.75 18.12
N GLU A 35 -1.67 -8.75 18.95
CA GLU A 35 -0.41 -8.98 19.67
C GLU A 35 0.74 -9.24 18.70
N VAL A 36 0.55 -10.14 17.71
CA VAL A 36 1.55 -10.38 16.67
C VAL A 36 1.89 -9.09 15.94
N ILE A 37 0.90 -8.32 15.47
CA ILE A 37 1.14 -7.07 14.75
C ILE A 37 1.89 -6.05 15.61
N ASN A 38 1.61 -5.97 16.90
CA ASN A 38 2.28 -5.02 17.80
C ASN A 38 3.75 -5.37 18.03
N ASN A 39 4.09 -6.65 17.98
CA ASN A 39 5.46 -7.15 18.20
C ASN A 39 6.34 -7.09 16.94
N LEU A 40 5.75 -6.83 15.77
CA LEU A 40 6.50 -6.69 14.52
C LEU A 40 7.18 -5.32 14.43
N SER A 41 8.41 -5.30 13.90
CA SER A 41 9.08 -4.08 13.47
C SER A 41 8.27 -3.38 12.36
N PRO A 42 8.50 -2.08 12.10
CA PRO A 42 7.83 -1.36 11.03
C PRO A 42 7.98 -2.02 9.64
N GLU A 43 9.15 -2.57 9.34
CA GLU A 43 9.42 -3.24 8.05
C GLU A 43 8.73 -4.60 7.95
N GLU A 44 8.74 -5.40 9.02
CA GLU A 44 8.01 -6.67 9.07
C GLU A 44 6.50 -6.45 8.94
N ARG A 45 5.97 -5.42 9.61
CA ARG A 45 4.56 -5.04 9.51
C ARG A 45 4.18 -4.63 8.08
N LYS A 46 5.04 -3.86 7.41
CA LYS A 46 4.85 -3.48 6.01
C LYS A 46 4.85 -4.69 5.08
N THR A 47 5.81 -5.61 5.27
CA THR A 47 5.90 -6.86 4.52
C THR A 47 4.64 -7.71 4.71
N LEU A 48 4.20 -7.89 5.94
CA LEU A 48 3.00 -8.63 6.27
C LEU A 48 1.74 -8.03 5.63
N LEU A 49 1.57 -6.71 5.71
CA LEU A 49 0.43 -6.02 5.08
C LEU A 49 0.44 -6.15 3.55
N THR A 50 1.63 -6.15 2.95
CA THR A 50 1.78 -6.36 1.50
C THR A 50 1.39 -7.79 1.12
N GLN A 51 1.87 -8.80 1.84
CA GLN A 51 1.51 -10.19 1.62
C GLN A 51 0.01 -10.42 1.79
N PHE A 52 -0.58 -9.89 2.85
CA PHE A 52 -2.02 -9.99 3.09
C PHE A 52 -2.85 -9.37 1.96
N ARG A 53 -2.46 -8.18 1.49
CA ARG A 53 -3.10 -7.53 0.35
C ARG A 53 -3.00 -8.38 -0.92
N ASN A 54 -1.80 -8.86 -1.23
CA ASN A 54 -1.57 -9.68 -2.41
C ASN A 54 -2.43 -10.95 -2.38
N ASN A 55 -2.47 -11.66 -1.24
CA ASN A 55 -3.29 -12.85 -1.09
C ASN A 55 -4.79 -12.54 -1.26
N MET A 56 -5.27 -11.46 -0.65
CA MET A 56 -6.67 -11.04 -0.82
C MET A 56 -7.02 -10.76 -2.29
N VAL A 57 -6.13 -10.10 -3.02
CA VAL A 57 -6.34 -9.77 -4.44
C VAL A 57 -6.31 -11.05 -5.27
N LEU A 58 -5.34 -11.92 -5.07
CA LEU A 58 -5.23 -13.20 -5.78
C LEU A 58 -6.46 -14.08 -5.57
N ASP A 59 -6.94 -14.19 -4.33
CA ASP A 59 -8.14 -14.95 -3.98
C ASP A 59 -9.41 -14.32 -4.59
N ASN A 60 -9.55 -13.00 -4.51
CA ASN A 60 -10.71 -12.29 -5.06
C ASN A 60 -10.80 -12.40 -6.58
N LEU A 61 -9.66 -12.40 -7.28
CA LEU A 61 -9.59 -12.47 -8.74
C LEU A 61 -9.55 -13.90 -9.26
N ASP A 62 -9.39 -14.90 -8.39
CA ASP A 62 -9.23 -16.30 -8.78
C ASP A 62 -8.14 -16.45 -9.86
N ILE A 63 -6.93 -15.98 -9.55
CA ILE A 63 -5.78 -16.01 -10.47
C ILE A 63 -5.26 -17.46 -10.57
N ASP A 64 -5.06 -17.91 -11.81
CA ASP A 64 -4.45 -19.21 -12.10
C ASP A 64 -3.09 -19.34 -11.37
N PRO A 65 -2.77 -20.48 -10.73
CA PRO A 65 -1.50 -20.67 -10.03
C PRO A 65 -0.26 -20.33 -10.85
N LYS A 66 -0.26 -20.59 -12.15
CA LYS A 66 0.84 -20.31 -13.07
C LYS A 66 1.09 -18.80 -13.25
N ASP A 67 0.04 -17.99 -13.18
CA ASP A 67 0.07 -16.54 -13.45
C ASP A 67 0.26 -15.71 -12.17
N LYS A 68 0.12 -16.34 -10.97
CA LYS A 68 0.16 -15.62 -9.67
C LYS A 68 1.44 -14.83 -9.47
N SER A 69 2.59 -15.40 -9.80
CA SER A 69 3.89 -14.75 -9.56
C SER A 69 4.04 -13.49 -10.41
N GLU A 70 3.78 -13.62 -11.71
CA GLU A 70 3.92 -12.52 -12.67
C GLU A 70 2.91 -11.41 -12.39
N PHE A 71 1.64 -11.78 -12.17
CA PHE A 71 0.61 -10.83 -11.80
C PHE A 71 0.96 -10.07 -10.50
N THR A 72 1.44 -10.77 -9.47
CA THR A 72 1.80 -10.16 -8.18
C THR A 72 2.95 -9.17 -8.34
N ALA A 73 3.95 -9.48 -9.16
CA ALA A 73 5.04 -8.56 -9.45
C ALA A 73 4.53 -7.26 -10.12
N MET A 74 3.68 -7.38 -11.13
CA MET A 74 3.06 -6.22 -11.81
C MET A 74 2.17 -5.40 -10.88
N TYR A 75 1.39 -6.06 -10.02
CA TYR A 75 0.51 -5.40 -9.08
C TYR A 75 1.30 -4.62 -8.01
N ASN A 76 2.37 -5.19 -7.49
CA ASN A 76 3.25 -4.50 -6.55
C ASN A 76 3.95 -3.29 -7.20
N GLU A 77 4.46 -3.43 -8.44
CA GLU A 77 5.05 -2.32 -9.20
C GLU A 77 4.02 -1.18 -9.41
N TYR A 78 2.78 -1.52 -9.75
CA TYR A 78 1.67 -0.56 -9.86
C TYR A 78 1.45 0.23 -8.56
N LEU A 79 1.39 -0.46 -7.43
CA LEU A 79 1.18 0.16 -6.12
C LEU A 79 2.36 1.04 -5.69
N ASP A 80 3.59 0.61 -5.96
CA ASP A 80 4.79 1.38 -5.64
C ASP A 80 4.87 2.66 -6.47
N ASN A 81 4.52 2.59 -7.76
CA ASN A 81 4.42 3.78 -8.60
C ASN A 81 3.30 4.70 -8.16
N GLN A 82 2.13 4.18 -7.76
CA GLN A 82 1.08 5.00 -7.17
C GLN A 82 1.58 5.77 -5.94
N LYS A 83 2.33 5.08 -5.06
CA LYS A 83 2.89 5.70 -3.86
C LYS A 83 3.87 6.81 -4.22
N LYS A 84 4.78 6.56 -5.17
CA LYS A 84 5.74 7.57 -5.68
C LYS A 84 5.04 8.78 -6.27
N ILE A 85 3.97 8.59 -7.06
CA ILE A 85 3.20 9.69 -7.63
C ILE A 85 2.53 10.50 -6.53
N LYS A 86 1.86 9.85 -5.58
CA LYS A 86 1.19 10.53 -4.46
C LYS A 86 2.15 11.32 -3.58
N SER A 87 3.39 10.84 -3.39
CA SER A 87 4.39 11.57 -2.59
C SER A 87 4.93 12.84 -3.25
N GLN A 88 4.60 13.10 -4.54
CA GLN A 88 4.93 14.36 -5.23
C GLN A 88 4.02 15.53 -4.83
N PHE A 89 2.93 15.26 -4.13
CA PHE A 89 1.99 16.27 -3.69
C PHE A 89 1.85 16.25 -2.16
N ASP A 90 2.28 17.32 -1.52
CA ASP A 90 2.00 17.54 -0.12
C ASP A 90 0.59 18.12 0.01
N SER A 91 -0.32 17.30 0.57
CA SER A 91 -1.72 17.67 0.85
C SER A 91 -1.92 18.22 2.27
N ASN A 92 -0.85 18.35 3.07
CA ASN A 92 -0.92 18.82 4.45
C ASN A 92 -0.80 20.35 4.51
N PHE A 93 -1.80 21.06 3.97
CA PHE A 93 -1.91 22.52 4.02
C PHE A 93 -3.36 22.92 4.32
N ASN A 94 -3.52 24.14 4.86
CA ASN A 94 -4.85 24.73 5.02
C ASN A 94 -5.14 25.64 3.81
N PRO A 95 -6.11 25.33 2.94
CA PRO A 95 -6.43 26.14 1.77
C PRO A 95 -6.80 27.61 2.10
N GLU A 96 -7.40 27.84 3.28
CA GLU A 96 -7.86 29.17 3.71
C GLU A 96 -6.70 30.11 4.07
N THR A 97 -5.48 29.58 4.26
CA THR A 97 -4.29 30.36 4.62
C THR A 97 -3.36 30.63 3.44
N LEU A 98 -3.67 30.09 2.26
CA LEU A 98 -2.88 30.29 1.05
C LEU A 98 -3.21 31.61 0.38
N SER A 99 -2.21 32.26 -0.22
CA SER A 99 -2.45 33.32 -1.20
C SER A 99 -3.11 32.77 -2.47
N GLU A 100 -3.69 33.62 -3.28
CA GLU A 100 -4.34 33.23 -4.54
C GLU A 100 -3.35 32.53 -5.49
N GLU A 101 -2.12 33.01 -5.56
CA GLU A 101 -1.06 32.41 -6.37
C GLU A 101 -0.65 31.03 -5.87
N GLU A 102 -0.47 30.87 -4.56
CA GLU A 102 -0.16 29.57 -3.96
C GLU A 102 -1.30 28.57 -4.15
N ALA A 103 -2.54 29.03 -4.00
CA ALA A 103 -3.72 28.21 -4.22
C ALA A 103 -3.80 27.72 -5.68
N LYS A 104 -3.53 28.58 -6.68
CA LYS A 104 -3.47 28.19 -8.11
C LYS A 104 -2.39 27.14 -8.36
N VAL A 105 -1.19 27.31 -7.80
CA VAL A 105 -0.10 26.35 -7.94
C VAL A 105 -0.48 25.00 -7.32
N LYS A 106 -1.05 24.99 -6.12
CA LYS A 106 -1.49 23.75 -5.46
C LYS A 106 -2.60 23.05 -6.22
N LEU A 107 -3.54 23.81 -6.78
CA LEU A 107 -4.62 23.27 -7.60
C LEU A 107 -4.06 22.60 -8.86
N GLN A 108 -3.15 23.25 -9.58
CA GLN A 108 -2.50 22.67 -10.75
C GLN A 108 -1.72 21.41 -10.39
N GLN A 109 -0.92 21.44 -9.32
CA GLN A 109 -0.19 20.25 -8.84
C GLN A 109 -1.13 19.08 -8.53
N SER A 110 -2.32 19.35 -7.96
CA SER A 110 -3.30 18.31 -7.67
C SER A 110 -3.85 17.65 -8.94
N PHE A 111 -4.09 18.43 -10.00
CA PHE A 111 -4.50 17.91 -11.31
C PHE A 111 -3.41 17.10 -11.97
N ASP A 112 -2.15 17.56 -11.92
CA ASP A 112 -1.01 16.85 -12.49
C ASP A 112 -0.81 15.48 -11.82
N VAL A 113 -0.94 15.43 -10.49
CA VAL A 113 -0.89 14.16 -9.73
C VAL A 113 -2.08 13.28 -10.10
N GLY A 114 -3.28 13.83 -10.22
CA GLY A 114 -4.47 13.10 -10.66
C GLY A 114 -4.28 12.46 -12.04
N GLN A 115 -3.74 13.21 -12.99
CA GLN A 115 -3.44 12.73 -14.33
C GLN A 115 -2.38 11.61 -14.31
N LYS A 116 -1.26 11.81 -13.58
CA LYS A 116 -0.22 10.77 -13.43
C LYS A 116 -0.76 9.48 -12.81
N LEU A 117 -1.67 9.57 -11.84
CA LEU A 117 -2.31 8.39 -11.23
C LEU A 117 -3.21 7.67 -12.24
N LEU A 118 -3.94 8.41 -13.08
CA LEU A 118 -4.75 7.84 -14.15
C LEU A 118 -3.88 7.13 -15.19
N ASP A 119 -2.79 7.76 -15.60
CA ASP A 119 -1.87 7.20 -16.59
C ASP A 119 -1.16 5.95 -16.06
N ASN A 120 -0.75 5.98 -14.80
CA ASN A 120 -0.23 4.79 -14.11
C ASN A 120 -1.25 3.64 -14.13
N ARG A 121 -2.51 3.94 -13.84
CA ARG A 121 -3.59 2.94 -13.84
C ARG A 121 -3.81 2.34 -15.23
N LYS A 122 -3.84 3.16 -16.28
CA LYS A 122 -3.96 2.71 -17.68
C LYS A 122 -2.79 1.82 -18.09
N LYS A 123 -1.56 2.28 -17.84
CA LYS A 123 -0.34 1.54 -18.13
C LYS A 123 -0.34 0.13 -17.52
N TYR A 124 -0.71 0.03 -16.23
CA TYR A 124 -0.72 -1.27 -15.55
C TYR A 124 -1.95 -2.11 -15.88
N ALA A 125 -3.08 -1.49 -16.26
CA ALA A 125 -4.20 -2.22 -16.82
C ALA A 125 -3.79 -2.97 -18.10
N GLU A 126 -3.08 -2.30 -19.00
CA GLU A 126 -2.55 -2.90 -20.23
C GLU A 126 -1.55 -4.01 -19.93
N LYS A 127 -0.57 -3.75 -19.04
CA LYS A 127 0.39 -4.76 -18.61
C LYS A 127 -0.28 -5.99 -18.02
N MET A 128 -1.23 -5.83 -17.10
CA MET A 128 -1.90 -6.95 -16.44
C MET A 128 -2.73 -7.79 -17.43
N GLN A 129 -3.27 -7.19 -18.47
CA GLN A 129 -4.03 -7.90 -19.53
C GLN A 129 -3.17 -8.88 -20.35
N THR A 130 -1.84 -8.78 -20.30
CA THR A 130 -0.97 -9.78 -20.92
C THR A 130 -0.91 -11.10 -20.13
N VAL A 131 -1.34 -11.07 -18.87
CA VAL A 131 -1.27 -12.21 -17.94
C VAL A 131 -2.66 -12.71 -17.54
N ILE A 132 -3.62 -11.79 -17.34
CA ILE A 132 -4.98 -12.13 -16.91
C ILE A 132 -6.04 -11.48 -17.79
N PRO A 133 -7.24 -12.08 -17.92
CA PRO A 133 -8.33 -11.51 -18.71
C PRO A 133 -8.73 -10.11 -18.26
N CYS A 134 -9.16 -9.26 -19.21
CA CYS A 134 -9.59 -7.88 -18.94
C CYS A 134 -10.67 -7.77 -17.87
N GLN A 135 -11.59 -8.76 -17.79
CA GLN A 135 -12.63 -8.82 -16.76
C GLN A 135 -12.04 -8.90 -15.35
N LYS A 136 -10.92 -9.64 -15.17
CA LYS A 136 -10.24 -9.72 -13.87
C LYS A 136 -9.53 -8.40 -13.54
N VAL A 137 -8.96 -7.70 -14.53
CA VAL A 137 -8.38 -6.36 -14.35
C VAL A 137 -9.47 -5.35 -13.97
N LEU A 138 -10.63 -5.39 -14.61
CA LEU A 138 -11.77 -4.54 -14.26
C LEU A 138 -12.24 -4.81 -12.83
N LYS A 139 -12.38 -6.08 -12.43
CA LYS A 139 -12.75 -6.49 -11.07
C LYS A 139 -11.73 -6.01 -10.03
N LEU A 140 -10.42 -6.03 -10.34
CA LEU A 140 -9.37 -5.48 -9.49
C LEU A 140 -9.65 -4.00 -9.18
N PHE A 141 -9.82 -3.19 -10.21
CA PHE A 141 -10.02 -1.74 -10.04
C PHE A 141 -11.35 -1.37 -9.38
N GLN A 142 -12.40 -2.18 -9.57
CA GLN A 142 -13.65 -2.03 -8.82
C GLN A 142 -13.44 -2.33 -7.33
N SER A 143 -12.73 -3.41 -7.01
CA SER A 143 -12.48 -3.79 -5.61
C SER A 143 -11.58 -2.78 -4.88
N GLU A 144 -10.60 -2.18 -5.57
CA GLU A 144 -9.77 -1.09 -5.02
C GLU A 144 -10.62 0.16 -4.69
N GLY A 145 -11.55 0.51 -5.57
CA GLY A 145 -12.52 1.60 -5.34
C GLY A 145 -13.33 1.35 -4.08
N MET A 146 -13.98 0.20 -3.97
CA MET A 146 -14.78 -0.18 -2.81
C MET A 146 -13.97 -0.22 -1.51
N MET A 147 -12.74 -0.73 -1.53
CA MET A 147 -11.85 -0.74 -0.35
C MET A 147 -11.50 0.69 0.10
N ARG A 148 -11.21 1.58 -0.82
CA ARG A 148 -10.91 2.98 -0.53
C ARG A 148 -12.12 3.68 0.11
N ASP A 149 -13.31 3.46 -0.42
CA ASP A 149 -14.54 4.08 0.07
C ASP A 149 -14.84 3.61 1.50
N LYS A 150 -14.76 2.30 1.76
CA LYS A 150 -14.89 1.74 3.12
C LYS A 150 -13.83 2.25 4.11
N MET A 151 -12.61 2.52 3.64
CA MET A 151 -11.57 3.11 4.50
C MET A 151 -11.87 4.57 4.83
N ASN A 152 -12.43 5.33 3.90
CA ASN A 152 -12.82 6.72 4.12
C ASN A 152 -14.01 6.84 5.09
N GLU A 153 -14.99 5.94 4.99
CA GLU A 153 -16.12 5.86 5.92
C GLU A 153 -15.70 5.55 7.37
N ARG A 154 -14.62 4.78 7.55
CA ARG A 154 -14.08 4.42 8.88
C ARG A 154 -13.20 5.47 9.52
N LYS A 155 -12.76 6.50 8.78
CA LYS A 155 -12.05 7.61 9.39
C LYS A 155 -13.04 8.37 10.26
N PRO A 156 -12.80 8.51 11.60
CA PRO A 156 -13.66 9.33 12.43
C PRO A 156 -13.67 10.72 11.82
N HIS A 157 -14.88 11.24 11.59
CA HIS A 157 -15.09 12.61 11.17
C HIS A 157 -14.59 13.46 12.34
N ASN A 158 -13.34 13.92 12.27
CA ASN A 158 -12.75 14.79 13.29
C ASN A 158 -13.32 16.20 13.05
N GLY A 159 -14.65 16.25 13.08
CA GLY A 159 -15.41 17.48 13.10
C GLY A 159 -15.23 18.11 14.46
N ASN A 160 -14.35 19.09 14.53
CA ASN A 160 -14.31 20.09 15.59
C ASN A 160 -15.63 20.90 15.56
N ASN A 161 -16.74 20.24 15.94
CA ASN A 161 -18.02 20.90 16.17
C ASN A 161 -17.92 21.63 17.51
N LYS A 162 -17.17 22.74 17.55
CA LYS A 162 -17.34 23.75 18.60
C LYS A 162 -18.77 24.27 18.50
N GLY A 163 -19.56 23.87 19.50
CA GLY A 163 -20.90 24.20 19.80
C GLY A 163 -21.49 25.45 19.14
N SER A 164 -22.44 25.26 18.29
CA SER A 164 -23.50 26.24 18.06
C SER A 164 -24.43 26.19 19.28
N LYS A 165 -24.32 27.21 20.14
CA LYS A 165 -25.31 27.49 21.18
C LYS A 165 -26.70 27.61 20.55
N PRO A 166 -27.77 27.04 21.17
CA PRO A 166 -29.13 27.27 20.71
C PRO A 166 -29.43 28.77 20.78
N ARG A 167 -29.87 29.35 19.67
CA ARG A 167 -30.50 30.67 19.66
C ARG A 167 -31.79 30.56 20.47
N GLN A 168 -31.82 31.17 21.63
CA GLN A 168 -33.06 31.52 22.31
C GLN A 168 -33.70 32.66 21.50
N ASN A 169 -34.87 32.43 20.94
CA ASN A 169 -35.72 33.48 20.42
C ASN A 169 -36.48 34.14 21.57
N PRO A 170 -36.71 35.48 21.49
CA PRO A 170 -37.46 36.24 22.46
C PRO A 170 -38.96 35.94 22.39
#